data_307fcea8367fa096038c70cf59f5e975
#
_entry.id   307fcea8367fa096038c70cf59f5e975
#
_cell.length_a   1.000
_cell.length_b   1.000
_cell.length_c   1.000
_cell.angle_alpha   90.00
_cell.angle_beta   90.00
_cell.angle_gamma   90.00
#
_symmetry.space_group_name_H-M   'P 1'
#
loop_
_entity.id
_entity.type
_entity.pdbx_description
1 polymer ?
#
loop_
_entity_poly.entity_id
_entity_poly.type
_entity_poly.pdbx_seq_one_letter_code
_entity_poly.pdbx_strand_id
1 'polypeptide(L)'
;MASYSWGKRLNRANRYGYDPREDYFRTGVANSESVSLSTGTEKNQTYFSAAAINSNGIVPNNSYDRYNFTFRNTSSFLNDKMRLDVGASYILQEDCNMINQGTYNNPLTGAYLFPRGDDWADIEMYERYDPIDKISKQYWPMGDGSITMQNPYWANYRNLRENRKDRYMLNAALSYDILDWLNVSGRIRIDNSHNTYTEKMYASSNVQLTCLLYTSPSP
;
A
#
# COMPACT_ATOMS: atom_id res chain seq x y z
N MET A 1 -0.11 32.78 -5.18
CA MET A 1 1.32 32.54 -4.93
C MET A 1 1.95 31.84 -6.11
N ALA A 2 3.18 32.16 -6.48
CA ALA A 2 3.82 31.53 -7.64
C ALA A 2 4.48 30.20 -7.23
N SER A 3 4.24 29.16 -7.99
CA SER A 3 4.90 27.85 -7.82
C SER A 3 6.39 27.85 -8.23
N TYR A 4 6.92 29.00 -8.63
CA TYR A 4 8.28 29.16 -9.13
C TYR A 4 9.10 30.01 -8.16
N SER A 5 10.29 29.53 -7.86
CA SER A 5 11.25 30.27 -7.05
C SER A 5 12.42 30.73 -7.94
N TRP A 6 12.59 32.03 -8.05
CA TRP A 6 13.72 32.66 -8.74
C TRP A 6 14.48 33.51 -7.73
N GLY A 7 15.76 33.31 -7.61
CA GLY A 7 16.58 34.14 -6.73
C GLY A 7 17.74 33.40 -6.06
N LYS A 8 18.39 34.10 -5.14
CA LYS A 8 19.48 33.54 -4.35
C LYS A 8 18.94 32.47 -3.39
N ARG A 9 19.76 31.45 -3.11
CA ARG A 9 19.49 30.46 -2.06
C ARG A 9 19.07 31.16 -0.77
N LEU A 10 18.06 30.66 -0.08
CA LEU A 10 17.71 31.07 1.27
C LEU A 10 18.95 30.98 2.16
N ASN A 11 19.19 32.00 2.96
CA ASN A 11 20.28 32.05 3.89
C ASN A 11 19.80 31.90 5.34
N ARG A 12 20.72 31.83 6.30
CA ARG A 12 20.39 31.68 7.73
C ARG A 12 19.50 32.78 8.33
N ALA A 13 19.22 33.86 7.61
CA ALA A 13 18.31 34.92 8.05
C ALA A 13 16.83 34.54 7.92
N ASN A 14 16.49 33.53 7.13
CA ASN A 14 15.14 32.97 7.05
C ASN A 14 14.95 31.95 8.18
N ARG A 15 14.38 32.42 9.28
CA ARG A 15 14.16 31.62 10.49
C ARG A 15 13.22 30.41 10.32
N TYR A 16 12.48 30.35 9.24
CA TYR A 16 11.42 29.35 8.98
C TYR A 16 11.67 28.61 7.68
N GLY A 17 12.92 28.19 7.45
CA GLY A 17 13.25 27.44 6.24
C GLY A 17 12.66 26.04 6.27
N TYR A 18 11.71 25.76 5.38
CA TYR A 18 11.14 24.43 5.17
C TYR A 18 12.04 23.58 4.28
N ASP A 19 12.34 22.35 4.70
CA ASP A 19 12.92 21.30 3.86
C ASP A 19 12.01 20.07 3.90
N PRO A 20 11.35 19.70 2.78
CA PRO A 20 10.44 18.55 2.76
C PRO A 20 11.08 17.23 3.18
N ARG A 21 12.40 17.10 3.09
CA ARG A 21 13.11 15.89 3.49
C ARG A 21 13.13 15.72 5.01
N GLU A 22 13.17 16.82 5.74
CA GLU A 22 13.27 16.84 7.19
C GLU A 22 11.91 17.07 7.85
N ASP A 23 11.08 17.94 7.26
CA ASP A 23 9.85 18.42 7.90
C ASP A 23 8.60 17.61 7.51
N TYR A 24 8.57 17.04 6.30
CA TYR A 24 7.41 16.29 5.85
C TYR A 24 7.58 14.78 5.95
N PHE A 25 8.73 14.26 5.53
CA PHE A 25 8.96 12.83 5.56
C PHE A 25 9.29 12.33 6.97
N ARG A 26 8.84 11.12 7.25
CA ARG A 26 9.18 10.40 8.48
C ARG A 26 10.13 9.25 8.19
N THR A 27 10.73 8.70 9.22
CA THR A 27 11.50 7.46 9.10
C THR A 27 10.55 6.31 8.76
N GLY A 28 10.75 5.69 7.61
CA GLY A 28 10.07 4.47 7.23
C GLY A 28 10.70 3.27 7.95
N VAL A 29 9.86 2.34 8.38
CA VAL A 29 10.29 1.09 9.03
C VAL A 29 9.63 -0.07 8.33
N ALA A 30 10.42 -1.08 7.94
CA ALA A 30 9.92 -2.33 7.42
C ALA A 30 10.44 -3.47 8.31
N ASN A 31 9.50 -4.26 8.86
CA ASN A 31 9.78 -5.47 9.58
C ASN A 31 9.40 -6.68 8.72
N SER A 32 10.28 -7.66 8.63
CA SER A 32 10.03 -8.89 7.88
C SER A 32 10.40 -10.09 8.74
N GLU A 33 9.43 -10.92 9.03
CA GLU A 33 9.55 -12.09 9.85
C GLU A 33 9.11 -13.32 9.06
N SER A 34 9.82 -14.43 9.26
CA SER A 34 9.41 -15.69 8.65
C SER A 34 9.79 -16.87 9.51
N VAL A 35 8.95 -17.88 9.47
CA VAL A 35 9.21 -19.18 10.07
C VAL A 35 8.89 -20.26 9.05
N SER A 36 9.73 -21.29 9.00
CA SER A 36 9.49 -22.46 8.18
C SER A 36 9.80 -23.74 8.96
N LEU A 37 9.01 -24.76 8.69
CA LEU A 37 9.17 -26.09 9.24
C LEU A 37 9.17 -27.08 8.09
N SER A 38 10.19 -27.93 8.07
CA SER A 38 10.27 -29.06 7.14
C SER A 38 10.43 -30.34 7.95
N THR A 39 9.59 -31.30 7.68
CA THR A 39 9.64 -32.59 8.34
C THR A 39 9.28 -33.72 7.36
N GLY A 40 9.78 -34.92 7.58
CA GLY A 40 9.41 -36.00 6.73
C GLY A 40 10.34 -37.22 6.81
N THR A 41 9.99 -38.17 5.98
CA THR A 41 10.76 -39.41 5.72
C THR A 41 11.14 -39.42 4.24
N GLU A 42 11.84 -40.48 3.80
CA GLU A 42 12.14 -40.69 2.38
C GLU A 42 10.88 -40.72 1.49
N LYS A 43 9.74 -41.20 2.07
CA LYS A 43 8.49 -41.36 1.33
C LYS A 43 7.45 -40.28 1.56
N ASN A 44 7.64 -39.43 2.56
CA ASN A 44 6.71 -38.32 2.83
C ASN A 44 7.49 -37.11 3.32
N GLN A 45 7.33 -36.00 2.65
CA GLN A 45 7.94 -34.73 3.03
C GLN A 45 6.87 -33.65 3.14
N THR A 46 6.84 -32.99 4.26
CA THR A 46 5.92 -31.91 4.55
C THR A 46 6.70 -30.63 4.82
N TYR A 47 6.29 -29.58 4.19
CA TYR A 47 6.82 -28.23 4.37
C TYR A 47 5.69 -27.26 4.72
N PHE A 48 5.93 -26.47 5.73
CA PHE A 48 5.08 -25.35 6.11
C PHE A 48 5.92 -24.09 6.25
N SER A 49 5.41 -22.93 5.80
CA SER A 49 6.02 -21.65 6.11
C SER A 49 4.94 -20.58 6.33
N ALA A 50 5.27 -19.65 7.22
CA ALA A 50 4.55 -18.44 7.44
C ALA A 50 5.52 -17.25 7.38
N ALA A 51 5.13 -16.19 6.68
CA ALA A 51 5.92 -14.97 6.61
C ALA A 51 5.01 -13.75 6.75
N ALA A 52 5.49 -12.75 7.47
CA ALA A 52 4.84 -11.46 7.68
C ALA A 52 5.78 -10.34 7.26
N ILE A 53 5.25 -9.35 6.56
CA ILE A 53 5.92 -8.09 6.26
C ILE A 53 4.99 -6.99 6.75
N ASN A 54 5.47 -6.16 7.67
CA ASN A 54 4.76 -4.98 8.16
C ASN A 54 5.65 -3.77 7.92
N SER A 55 5.15 -2.80 7.18
CA SER A 55 5.93 -1.64 6.78
C SER A 55 5.13 -0.36 6.92
N ASN A 56 5.74 0.63 7.55
CA ASN A 56 5.29 2.02 7.52
C ASN A 56 6.19 2.80 6.56
N GLY A 57 5.57 3.46 5.59
CA GLY A 57 6.30 4.24 4.59
C GLY A 57 6.87 5.54 5.15
N ILE A 58 7.71 6.18 4.35
CA ILE A 58 8.30 7.48 4.66
C ILE A 58 7.30 8.64 4.60
N VAL A 59 6.19 8.45 3.89
CA VAL A 59 5.09 9.43 3.82
C VAL A 59 4.13 9.20 4.98
N PRO A 60 3.65 10.26 5.64
CA PRO A 60 2.67 10.14 6.72
C PRO A 60 1.45 9.30 6.32
N ASN A 61 0.99 8.44 7.24
CA ASN A 61 -0.20 7.58 7.07
C ASN A 61 -0.12 6.59 5.90
N ASN A 62 1.07 6.20 5.47
CA ASN A 62 1.28 5.16 4.47
C ASN A 62 1.74 3.87 5.15
N SER A 63 1.11 2.74 4.80
CA SER A 63 1.49 1.42 5.32
C SER A 63 1.32 0.32 4.28
N TYR A 64 2.03 -0.76 4.49
CA TYR A 64 1.97 -1.98 3.68
C TYR A 64 2.14 -3.20 4.58
N ASP A 65 1.15 -4.07 4.57
CA ASP A 65 1.14 -5.31 5.32
C ASP A 65 0.94 -6.49 4.38
N ARG A 66 1.71 -7.55 4.60
CA ARG A 66 1.59 -8.77 3.81
C ARG A 66 1.86 -10.00 4.65
N TYR A 67 0.95 -10.95 4.56
CA TYR A 67 1.04 -12.25 5.22
C TYR A 67 0.99 -13.35 4.18
N ASN A 68 1.95 -14.27 4.24
CA ASN A 68 2.03 -15.42 3.35
C ASN A 68 2.03 -16.70 4.19
N PHE A 69 1.18 -17.63 3.80
CA PHE A 69 1.15 -18.97 4.36
C PHE A 69 1.34 -19.96 3.23
N THR A 70 2.24 -20.91 3.41
CA THR A 70 2.52 -21.94 2.41
C THR A 70 2.56 -23.29 3.07
N PHE A 71 1.86 -24.24 2.50
CA PHE A 71 1.89 -25.65 2.83
C PHE A 71 2.26 -26.43 1.57
N ARG A 72 3.11 -27.43 1.71
CA ARG A 72 3.42 -28.38 0.66
C ARG A 72 3.65 -29.75 1.27
N ASN A 73 3.11 -30.78 0.60
CA ASN A 73 3.39 -32.16 0.93
C ASN A 73 3.69 -32.92 -0.34
N THR A 74 4.76 -33.72 -0.27
CA THR A 74 5.14 -34.67 -1.32
C THR A 74 5.15 -36.06 -0.72
N SER A 75 4.41 -36.97 -1.30
CA SER A 75 4.27 -38.35 -0.81
C SER A 75 4.50 -39.35 -1.92
N SER A 76 5.28 -40.38 -1.64
CA SER A 76 5.52 -41.53 -2.52
C SER A 76 4.78 -42.77 -1.99
N PHE A 77 4.14 -43.49 -2.89
CA PHE A 77 3.31 -44.66 -2.61
C PHE A 77 3.66 -45.82 -3.56
N LEU A 78 3.16 -46.99 -3.29
CA LEU A 78 3.30 -48.18 -4.16
C LEU A 78 4.76 -48.51 -4.50
N ASN A 79 5.67 -48.53 -3.49
CA ASN A 79 7.09 -48.72 -3.69
C ASN A 79 7.70 -47.69 -4.69
N ASP A 80 7.38 -46.42 -4.43
CA ASP A 80 7.85 -45.26 -5.18
C ASP A 80 7.34 -45.13 -6.62
N LYS A 81 6.44 -46.04 -7.05
CA LYS A 81 5.81 -45.96 -8.39
C LYS A 81 4.79 -44.84 -8.51
N MET A 82 4.24 -44.37 -7.41
CA MET A 82 3.27 -43.28 -7.41
C MET A 82 3.73 -42.15 -6.53
N ARG A 83 3.78 -40.94 -7.07
CA ARG A 83 4.17 -39.73 -6.36
C ARG A 83 3.02 -38.70 -6.44
N LEU A 84 2.62 -38.21 -5.27
CA LEU A 84 1.64 -37.14 -5.09
C LEU A 84 2.36 -35.91 -4.53
N ASP A 85 2.19 -34.76 -5.19
CA ASP A 85 2.63 -33.45 -4.72
C ASP A 85 1.39 -32.56 -4.57
N VAL A 86 1.15 -32.10 -3.36
CA VAL A 86 0.07 -31.16 -3.07
C VAL A 86 0.63 -29.90 -2.44
N GLY A 87 0.11 -28.76 -2.81
CA GLY A 87 0.50 -27.48 -2.26
C GLY A 87 -0.68 -26.54 -2.14
N ALA A 88 -0.65 -25.74 -1.07
CA ALA A 88 -1.58 -24.69 -0.82
C ALA A 88 -0.80 -23.43 -0.37
N SER A 89 -1.16 -22.28 -0.91
CA SER A 89 -0.62 -21.00 -0.46
C SER A 89 -1.75 -19.99 -0.34
N TYR A 90 -1.69 -19.19 0.72
CA TYR A 90 -2.58 -18.08 0.96
C TYR A 90 -1.77 -16.81 1.18
N ILE A 91 -2.16 -15.75 0.52
CA ILE A 91 -1.53 -14.43 0.60
C ILE A 91 -2.62 -13.42 0.92
N LEU A 92 -2.44 -12.73 2.03
CA LEU A 92 -3.18 -11.54 2.40
C LEU A 92 -2.24 -10.34 2.27
N GLN A 93 -2.63 -9.34 1.50
CA GLN A 93 -1.90 -8.10 1.33
C GLN A 93 -2.85 -6.93 1.54
N GLU A 94 -2.40 -5.94 2.29
CA GLU A 94 -3.11 -4.71 2.53
C GLU A 94 -2.16 -3.53 2.38
N ASP A 95 -2.51 -2.59 1.54
CA ASP A 95 -1.75 -1.36 1.36
C ASP A 95 -2.67 -0.16 1.57
N CYS A 96 -2.22 0.76 2.41
CA CYS A 96 -2.94 1.96 2.78
C CYS A 96 -2.21 3.19 2.28
N ASN A 97 -2.97 4.08 1.62
CA ASN A 97 -2.54 5.40 1.18
C ASN A 97 -1.25 5.40 0.35
N MET A 98 -1.08 4.42 -0.52
CA MET A 98 0.00 4.44 -1.50
C MET A 98 -0.07 5.72 -2.34
N ILE A 99 1.08 6.32 -2.58
CA ILE A 99 1.19 7.60 -3.29
C ILE A 99 0.74 7.43 -4.73
N ASN A 100 -0.15 8.31 -5.18
CA ASN A 100 -0.52 8.37 -6.59
C ASN A 100 0.67 8.76 -7.45
N GLN A 101 0.76 8.16 -8.61
CA GLN A 101 1.70 8.60 -9.65
C GLN A 101 1.18 9.88 -10.30
N GLY A 102 2.12 10.74 -10.73
CA GLY A 102 1.80 12.01 -11.34
C GLY A 102 1.56 13.14 -10.32
N THR A 103 0.95 14.22 -10.77
CA THR A 103 0.77 15.45 -9.98
C THR A 103 -0.59 15.53 -9.28
N TYR A 104 -1.58 14.79 -9.79
CA TYR A 104 -2.95 14.86 -9.29
C TYR A 104 -3.11 14.08 -7.98
N ASN A 105 -3.70 14.71 -6.98
CA ASN A 105 -3.92 14.15 -5.64
C ASN A 105 -2.65 13.50 -5.05
N ASN A 106 -1.49 14.04 -5.41
CA ASN A 106 -0.21 13.54 -4.93
C ASN A 106 0.30 14.47 -3.81
N PRO A 107 0.42 13.98 -2.57
CA PRO A 107 0.86 14.80 -1.44
C PRO A 107 2.28 15.35 -1.63
N LEU A 108 3.12 14.66 -2.39
CA LEU A 108 4.49 15.13 -2.68
C LEU A 108 4.49 16.43 -3.48
N THR A 109 3.49 16.63 -4.36
CA THR A 109 3.38 17.87 -5.13
C THR A 109 3.23 19.08 -4.20
N GLY A 110 2.33 19.00 -3.22
CA GLY A 110 2.14 20.05 -2.21
C GLY A 110 3.40 20.23 -1.34
N ALA A 111 4.01 19.15 -0.88
CA ALA A 111 5.20 19.20 -0.05
C ALA A 111 6.41 19.84 -0.76
N TYR A 112 6.66 19.48 -2.02
CA TYR A 112 7.82 20.00 -2.75
C TYR A 112 7.61 21.40 -3.33
N LEU A 113 6.38 21.80 -3.64
CA LEU A 113 6.06 23.14 -4.17
C LEU A 113 5.77 24.16 -3.08
N PHE A 114 5.68 23.76 -1.82
CA PHE A 114 5.52 24.70 -0.72
C PHE A 114 6.73 25.63 -0.62
N PRO A 115 6.52 26.96 -0.44
CA PRO A 115 7.62 27.92 -0.39
C PRO A 115 8.57 27.66 0.76
N ARG A 116 9.86 27.64 0.48
CA ARG A 116 10.91 27.35 1.46
C ARG A 116 11.06 28.39 2.56
N GLY A 117 10.49 29.58 2.38
CA GLY A 117 10.54 30.67 3.34
C GLY A 117 9.33 30.77 4.25
N ASP A 118 8.32 29.94 4.02
CA ASP A 118 7.06 29.97 4.79
C ASP A 118 7.09 28.94 5.93
N ASP A 119 6.23 29.14 6.91
CA ASP A 119 6.15 28.28 8.09
C ASP A 119 5.36 27.02 7.78
N TRP A 120 6.03 25.88 7.84
CA TRP A 120 5.42 24.57 7.61
C TRP A 120 4.48 24.16 8.76
N ALA A 121 4.70 24.63 9.97
CA ALA A 121 3.84 24.30 11.12
C ALA A 121 2.39 24.72 10.89
N ASP A 122 2.16 25.80 10.12
CA ASP A 122 0.82 26.22 9.71
C ASP A 122 0.10 25.18 8.83
N ILE A 123 0.89 24.41 8.07
CA ILE A 123 0.37 23.39 7.13
C ILE A 123 0.09 22.06 7.83
N GLU A 124 0.77 21.76 8.92
CA GLU A 124 0.49 20.58 9.75
C GLU A 124 -0.92 20.62 10.33
N MET A 125 -1.44 21.83 10.60
CA MET A 125 -2.84 22.05 10.92
C MET A 125 -3.69 22.01 9.64
N TYR A 126 -3.73 20.85 9.00
CA TYR A 126 -4.30 20.64 7.68
C TYR A 126 -5.81 20.84 7.57
N GLU A 127 -6.52 20.95 8.69
CA GLU A 127 -7.97 21.16 8.73
C GLU A 127 -8.38 22.23 9.73
N ARG A 128 -9.45 22.95 9.40
CA ARG A 128 -10.08 23.94 10.27
C ARG A 128 -11.57 23.73 10.28
N TYR A 129 -12.16 23.75 11.46
CA TYR A 129 -13.61 23.60 11.62
C TYR A 129 -14.34 24.84 11.07
N ASP A 130 -15.28 24.60 10.17
CA ASP A 130 -16.19 25.63 9.66
C ASP A 130 -17.51 25.56 10.43
N PRO A 131 -17.86 26.60 11.22
CA PRO A 131 -19.09 26.59 12.03
C PRO A 131 -20.37 26.77 11.20
N ILE A 132 -20.25 27.26 9.96
CA ILE A 132 -21.39 27.47 9.06
C ILE A 132 -21.81 26.13 8.49
N ASP A 133 -20.87 25.40 7.88
CA ASP A 133 -21.12 24.11 7.26
C ASP A 133 -21.03 22.93 8.28
N LYS A 134 -20.59 23.21 9.51
CA LYS A 134 -20.42 22.24 10.60
C LYS A 134 -19.51 21.05 10.24
N ILE A 135 -18.53 21.28 9.38
CA ILE A 135 -17.54 20.29 8.94
C ILE A 135 -16.13 20.84 9.10
N SER A 136 -15.15 19.93 9.20
CA SER A 136 -13.74 20.29 9.06
C SER A 136 -13.41 20.47 7.58
N LYS A 137 -12.91 21.64 7.23
CA LYS A 137 -12.45 21.97 5.88
C LYS A 137 -10.94 21.96 5.77
N GLN A 138 -10.46 21.62 4.60
CA GLN A 138 -9.04 21.69 4.28
C GLN A 138 -8.49 23.11 4.46
N TYR A 139 -7.36 23.22 5.14
CA TYR A 139 -6.57 24.44 5.14
C TYR A 139 -5.38 24.31 4.19
N TRP A 140 -5.40 25.07 3.12
CA TRP A 140 -4.34 25.11 2.12
C TRP A 140 -4.23 26.49 1.49
N PRO A 141 -3.26 27.33 1.89
CA PRO A 141 -3.16 28.73 1.42
C PRO A 141 -2.59 28.88 0.02
N MET A 142 -2.02 27.80 -0.56
CA MET A 142 -1.33 27.87 -1.86
C MET A 142 -2.26 27.81 -3.07
N GLY A 143 -3.52 27.39 -2.88
CA GLY A 143 -4.42 27.08 -3.99
C GLY A 143 -4.07 25.76 -4.69
N ASP A 144 -4.81 25.42 -5.73
CA ASP A 144 -4.67 24.15 -6.44
C ASP A 144 -3.53 24.10 -7.47
N GLY A 145 -2.94 25.25 -7.81
CA GLY A 145 -1.85 25.35 -8.78
C GLY A 145 -2.21 24.86 -10.19
N SER A 146 -3.52 24.71 -10.51
CA SER A 146 -4.04 24.06 -11.73
C SER A 146 -3.64 22.57 -11.89
N ILE A 147 -3.22 21.94 -10.82
CA ILE A 147 -2.79 20.53 -10.78
C ILE A 147 -3.42 19.77 -9.60
N THR A 148 -4.59 20.23 -9.14
CA THR A 148 -5.30 19.68 -7.97
C THR A 148 -4.46 19.57 -6.69
N MET A 149 -3.50 20.48 -6.53
CA MET A 149 -2.62 20.51 -5.36
C MET A 149 -3.44 20.77 -4.10
N GLN A 150 -3.16 19.99 -3.08
CA GLN A 150 -3.83 20.05 -1.79
C GLN A 150 -2.81 20.05 -0.66
N ASN A 151 -3.27 20.37 0.55
CA ASN A 151 -2.45 20.17 1.72
C ASN A 151 -1.99 18.69 1.77
N PRO A 152 -0.69 18.40 1.84
CA PRO A 152 -0.18 17.03 1.83
C PRO A 152 -0.68 16.18 3.01
N TYR A 153 -0.89 16.77 4.18
CA TYR A 153 -1.46 16.06 5.33
C TYR A 153 -2.97 15.77 5.12
N TRP A 154 -3.71 16.71 4.52
CA TRP A 154 -5.10 16.45 4.12
C TRP A 154 -5.19 15.28 3.16
N ALA A 155 -4.34 15.26 2.14
CA ALA A 155 -4.29 14.16 1.18
C ALA A 155 -3.97 12.81 1.84
N ASN A 156 -3.16 12.80 2.89
CA ASN A 156 -2.77 11.58 3.59
C ASN A 156 -3.78 11.13 4.65
N TYR A 157 -4.49 12.05 5.31
CA TYR A 157 -5.35 11.72 6.45
C TYR A 157 -6.85 11.82 6.15
N ARG A 158 -7.24 12.46 5.05
CA ARG A 158 -8.64 12.66 4.67
C ARG A 158 -9.02 12.08 3.31
N ASN A 159 -8.06 11.89 2.42
CA ASN A 159 -8.28 11.22 1.13
C ASN A 159 -7.69 9.79 1.22
N LEU A 160 -8.42 8.93 1.94
CA LEU A 160 -7.95 7.60 2.29
C LEU A 160 -8.12 6.62 1.13
N ARG A 161 -7.13 5.79 0.92
CA ARG A 161 -7.12 4.71 -0.07
C ARG A 161 -6.62 3.43 0.57
N GLU A 162 -7.42 2.41 0.47
CA GLU A 162 -7.14 1.08 0.99
C GLU A 162 -7.25 0.09 -0.17
N ASN A 163 -6.25 -0.72 -0.36
CA ASN A 163 -6.27 -1.80 -1.32
C ASN A 163 -5.95 -3.10 -0.59
N ARG A 164 -6.91 -4.02 -0.60
CA ARG A 164 -6.80 -5.33 0.03
C ARG A 164 -6.86 -6.42 -1.01
N LYS A 165 -5.88 -7.28 -0.99
CA LYS A 165 -5.75 -8.42 -1.89
C LYS A 165 -5.67 -9.73 -1.11
N ASP A 166 -6.64 -10.59 -1.37
CA ASP A 166 -6.68 -11.97 -0.91
C ASP A 166 -6.38 -12.89 -2.10
N ARG A 167 -5.38 -13.75 -1.98
CA ARG A 167 -5.03 -14.72 -3.04
C ARG A 167 -4.79 -16.09 -2.45
N TYR A 168 -5.43 -17.08 -3.02
CA TYR A 168 -5.13 -18.46 -2.72
C TYR A 168 -4.72 -19.24 -3.96
N MET A 169 -3.74 -20.09 -3.78
CA MET A 169 -3.21 -20.98 -4.82
C MET A 169 -3.22 -22.40 -4.28
N LEU A 170 -3.82 -23.28 -5.06
CA LEU A 170 -3.84 -24.72 -4.77
C LEU A 170 -3.22 -25.45 -5.94
N ASN A 171 -2.39 -26.42 -5.68
CA ASN A 171 -1.84 -27.29 -6.71
C ASN A 171 -1.85 -28.75 -6.23
N ALA A 172 -2.13 -29.63 -7.14
CA ALA A 172 -1.99 -31.06 -6.95
C ALA A 172 -1.39 -31.66 -8.22
N ALA A 173 -0.37 -32.49 -8.07
CA ALA A 173 0.24 -33.24 -9.15
C ALA A 173 0.37 -34.68 -8.74
N LEU A 174 -0.07 -35.58 -9.61
CA LEU A 174 0.06 -37.03 -9.45
C LEU A 174 0.88 -37.55 -10.60
N SER A 175 1.89 -38.35 -10.29
CA SER A 175 2.70 -39.09 -11.28
C SER A 175 2.66 -40.56 -10.92
N TYR A 176 2.47 -41.41 -11.91
CA TYR A 176 2.40 -42.85 -11.75
C TYR A 176 3.21 -43.57 -12.82
N ASP A 177 4.18 -44.37 -12.37
CA ASP A 177 4.98 -45.27 -13.20
C ASP A 177 4.25 -46.59 -13.38
N ILE A 178 3.50 -46.72 -14.47
CA ILE A 178 2.71 -47.91 -14.80
C ILE A 178 3.64 -49.03 -15.18
N LEU A 179 4.66 -48.73 -15.99
CA LEU A 179 5.70 -49.63 -16.43
C LEU A 179 7.05 -48.91 -16.33
N ASP A 180 8.16 -49.60 -16.32
CA ASP A 180 9.50 -49.03 -16.25
C ASP A 180 9.79 -48.02 -17.41
N TRP A 181 9.07 -48.13 -18.52
CA TRP A 181 9.16 -47.25 -19.66
C TRP A 181 7.94 -46.35 -19.83
N LEU A 182 6.89 -46.45 -18.99
CA LEU A 182 5.65 -45.68 -19.13
C LEU A 182 5.28 -44.96 -17.82
N ASN A 183 5.45 -43.65 -17.83
CA ASN A 183 4.99 -42.75 -16.77
C ASN A 183 3.77 -41.97 -17.25
N VAL A 184 2.76 -41.86 -16.40
CA VAL A 184 1.57 -41.02 -16.61
C VAL A 184 1.50 -40.00 -15.49
N SER A 185 1.36 -38.73 -15.83
CA SER A 185 1.25 -37.66 -14.85
C SER A 185 0.11 -36.69 -15.16
N GLY A 186 -0.53 -36.21 -14.12
CA GLY A 186 -1.57 -35.20 -14.19
C GLY A 186 -1.31 -34.10 -13.17
N ARG A 187 -1.66 -32.86 -13.53
CA ARG A 187 -1.52 -31.69 -12.65
C ARG A 187 -2.77 -30.83 -12.72
N ILE A 188 -3.22 -30.38 -11.55
CA ILE A 188 -4.31 -29.42 -11.40
C ILE A 188 -3.73 -28.24 -10.62
N ARG A 189 -4.05 -27.03 -11.08
CA ARG A 189 -3.70 -25.78 -10.38
C ARG A 189 -4.90 -24.86 -10.38
N ILE A 190 -5.18 -24.30 -9.20
CA ILE A 190 -6.17 -23.26 -8.97
C ILE A 190 -5.42 -22.05 -8.44
N ASP A 191 -5.64 -20.90 -9.04
CA ASP A 191 -5.07 -19.62 -8.62
C ASP A 191 -6.20 -18.59 -8.69
N ASN A 192 -6.62 -18.12 -7.55
CA ASN A 192 -7.69 -17.13 -7.45
C ASN A 192 -7.19 -15.93 -6.63
N SER A 193 -7.51 -14.75 -7.10
CA SER A 193 -7.15 -13.49 -6.48
C SER A 193 -8.37 -12.58 -6.44
N HIS A 194 -8.71 -12.13 -5.25
CA HIS A 194 -9.73 -11.11 -5.02
C HIS A 194 -9.05 -9.83 -4.56
N ASN A 195 -9.39 -8.72 -5.20
CA ASN A 195 -8.82 -7.41 -4.90
C ASN A 195 -9.96 -6.42 -4.62
N THR A 196 -9.93 -5.81 -3.45
CA THR A 196 -10.90 -4.79 -3.03
C THR A 196 -10.18 -3.48 -2.88
N TYR A 197 -10.60 -2.49 -3.65
CA TYR A 197 -10.11 -1.13 -3.55
C TYR A 197 -11.19 -0.24 -2.95
N THR A 198 -10.82 0.51 -1.92
CA THR A 198 -11.71 1.47 -1.26
C THR A 198 -11.05 2.84 -1.28
N GLU A 199 -11.75 3.83 -1.80
CA GLU A 199 -11.32 5.22 -1.78
C GLU A 199 -12.37 6.07 -1.06
N LYS A 200 -11.93 6.87 -0.08
CA LYS A 200 -12.77 7.77 0.70
C LYS A 200 -12.18 9.17 0.62
N MET A 201 -12.92 10.09 0.07
CA MET A 201 -12.54 11.50 0.02
C MET A 201 -13.48 12.34 0.88
N TYR A 202 -12.90 13.12 1.77
CA TYR A 202 -13.68 14.03 2.61
C TYR A 202 -14.22 15.20 1.80
N ALA A 203 -15.39 15.70 2.22
CA ALA A 203 -15.91 16.99 1.76
C ALA A 203 -14.84 18.08 1.97
N SER A 204 -14.74 19.05 1.07
CA SER A 204 -13.67 20.04 1.04
C SER A 204 -12.35 19.60 0.36
N SER A 205 -12.25 18.36 -0.10
CA SER A 205 -11.21 18.00 -1.07
C SER A 205 -11.40 18.75 -2.38
N ASN A 206 -10.35 18.84 -3.21
CA ASN A 206 -10.44 19.55 -4.47
C ASN A 206 -11.57 18.97 -5.34
N VAL A 207 -12.47 19.83 -5.81
CA VAL A 207 -13.68 19.45 -6.56
C VAL A 207 -13.38 18.71 -7.86
N GLN A 208 -12.24 18.94 -8.48
CA GLN A 208 -11.82 18.22 -9.68
C GLN A 208 -11.49 16.75 -9.40
N LEU A 209 -11.15 16.42 -8.17
CA LEU A 209 -10.86 15.06 -7.73
C LEU A 209 -12.13 14.32 -7.30
N THR A 210 -13.10 15.05 -6.74
CA THR A 210 -14.33 14.46 -6.18
C THR A 210 -15.43 14.25 -7.21
N CYS A 211 -15.19 14.63 -8.47
CA CYS A 211 -16.07 14.42 -9.62
C CYS A 211 -17.55 14.59 -9.28
N LEU A 212 -17.99 15.84 -9.06
CA LEU A 212 -19.40 16.24 -8.91
C LEU A 212 -20.22 15.51 -7.80
N LEU A 213 -19.64 14.66 -7.00
CA LEU A 213 -20.27 14.17 -5.79
C LEU A 213 -20.28 15.25 -4.69
N TYR A 214 -20.77 16.42 -5.07
CA TYR A 214 -21.24 17.40 -4.11
C TYR A 214 -22.62 16.92 -3.61
N THR A 215 -22.60 15.84 -2.89
CA THR A 215 -23.74 15.55 -2.03
C THR A 215 -23.61 16.47 -0.84
N SER A 216 -24.63 17.26 -0.60
CA SER A 216 -24.86 17.90 0.68
C SER A 216 -24.55 16.89 1.79
N PRO A 217 -23.98 17.33 2.94
CA PRO A 217 -23.76 16.43 4.04
C PRO A 217 -25.06 15.67 4.32
N SER A 218 -24.97 14.35 4.26
CA SER A 218 -26.06 13.48 4.69
C SER A 218 -26.33 13.78 6.18
N PRO A 219 -27.58 13.97 6.57
CA PRO A 219 -27.93 14.30 7.95
C PRO A 219 -27.47 13.25 8.94
#